data_b35e46e62b2934702e1de8b9575694bd
#
_entry.id   b35e46e62b2934702e1de8b9575694bd
#
_cell.length_a   1.000
_cell.length_b   1.000
_cell.length_c   1.000
_cell.angle_alpha   90.00
_cell.angle_beta   90.00
_cell.angle_gamma   90.00
#
_symmetry.space_group_name_H-M   'P 1'
#
loop_
_entity.id
_entity.type
_entity.pdbx_description
1 polymer ?
#
loop_
_entity_poly.entity_id
_entity_poly.type
_entity_poly.pdbx_seq_one_letter_code
_entity_poly.pdbx_strand_id
1 'polypeptide(L)'
;MPVTFTCPHCGAQTLVADTFIGRTGICASCGQPITVHGGAVASAPSASGKSSAMTIALAVGGVLLLLFLCTGLPALLMLPALQTAREAQRGQMCQNNLRQIGSALLQYHADMGCFPPAYIADDRGQPLHSWRVLILPYLDRKDLYDSYDFDEPWNGPKNILLAPLVPPVFACPSDPDTIDGYTSYVAAVGSRRVFPGAQPRKESEITDGASNTIAVIEHSASKINWLEPRDGPPGVLASSGAAASSTVTSGSAPASNHPHQSHALFIDGSVHSLPDHLERHQLDALMTVDGGELVPIP
;
A
#
# COMPACT_ATOMS: atom_id res chain seq x y z
N MET A 1 -12.62 16.08 78.81
CA MET A 1 -12.04 15.44 77.58
C MET A 1 -10.52 15.62 77.63
N PRO A 2 -9.68 14.68 77.20
CA PRO A 2 -8.25 14.89 77.20
C PRO A 2 -7.87 16.03 76.22
N VAL A 3 -6.93 16.89 76.64
CA VAL A 3 -6.49 18.06 75.89
C VAL A 3 -5.02 17.79 75.44
N THR A 4 -4.70 18.11 74.18
CA THR A 4 -3.34 18.02 73.71
C THR A 4 -2.53 19.19 74.27
N PHE A 5 -1.52 18.87 75.06
CA PHE A 5 -0.56 19.84 75.58
C PHE A 5 0.78 19.70 74.89
N THR A 6 1.36 20.81 74.49
CA THR A 6 2.71 20.87 73.89
C THR A 6 3.65 21.50 74.92
N CYS A 7 4.70 20.80 75.29
CA CYS A 7 5.71 21.31 76.22
C CYS A 7 6.44 22.53 75.61
N PRO A 8 6.48 23.70 76.33
CA PRO A 8 7.14 24.90 75.81
C PRO A 8 8.68 24.78 75.77
N HIS A 9 9.27 23.78 76.43
CA HIS A 9 10.70 23.63 76.52
C HIS A 9 11.29 22.63 75.47
N CYS A 10 10.54 21.58 75.14
CA CYS A 10 11.06 20.58 74.26
C CYS A 10 10.14 20.24 73.05
N GLY A 11 8.96 20.89 72.98
CA GLY A 11 8.03 20.63 71.87
C GLY A 11 7.26 19.30 71.92
N ALA A 12 7.54 18.44 72.88
CA ALA A 12 6.85 17.15 73.01
C ALA A 12 5.35 17.34 73.26
N GLN A 13 4.55 16.62 72.53
CA GLN A 13 3.08 16.62 72.64
C GLN A 13 2.58 15.43 73.45
N THR A 14 1.69 15.70 74.39
CA THR A 14 1.06 14.65 75.19
C THR A 14 -0.41 14.96 75.42
N LEU A 15 -1.22 13.89 75.59
CA LEU A 15 -2.61 14.02 75.93
C LEU A 15 -2.75 14.11 77.42
N VAL A 16 -3.32 15.17 77.95
CA VAL A 16 -3.50 15.43 79.38
C VAL A 16 -5.01 15.53 79.67
N ALA A 17 -5.46 14.88 80.79
CA ALA A 17 -6.87 15.01 81.21
C ALA A 17 -7.14 16.46 81.60
N ASP A 18 -8.33 16.94 81.32
CA ASP A 18 -8.80 18.33 81.57
C ASP A 18 -8.68 18.68 83.09
N THR A 19 -8.72 17.71 83.96
CA THR A 19 -8.52 17.90 85.40
C THR A 19 -7.12 18.41 85.80
N PHE A 20 -6.14 18.36 84.86
CA PHE A 20 -4.79 18.90 85.08
C PHE A 20 -4.56 20.31 84.51
N ILE A 21 -5.55 20.91 83.92
CA ILE A 21 -5.50 22.33 83.50
C ILE A 21 -5.27 23.22 84.76
N GLY A 22 -4.28 24.12 84.69
CA GLY A 22 -3.89 25.01 85.73
C GLY A 22 -2.95 24.43 86.75
N ARG A 23 -2.57 23.12 86.68
CA ARG A 23 -1.62 22.49 87.61
C ARG A 23 -0.21 22.52 86.99
N THR A 24 0.78 22.63 87.96
CA THR A 24 2.20 22.52 87.61
C THR A 24 2.66 21.06 87.82
N GLY A 25 3.48 20.60 86.91
CA GLY A 25 4.09 19.26 86.89
C GLY A 25 5.45 19.29 86.20
N ILE A 26 6.03 18.13 86.04
CA ILE A 26 7.34 17.97 85.34
C ILE A 26 7.09 17.29 84.06
N CYS A 27 7.65 17.85 82.93
CA CYS A 27 7.56 17.27 81.59
C CYS A 27 8.29 15.88 81.59
N ALA A 28 7.57 14.84 81.21
CA ALA A 28 8.12 13.48 81.19
C ALA A 28 9.26 13.30 80.15
N SER A 29 9.36 14.18 79.09
CA SER A 29 10.33 14.08 78.05
C SER A 29 11.60 14.87 78.32
N CYS A 30 11.55 16.07 78.99
CA CYS A 30 12.70 16.91 79.23
C CYS A 30 12.98 17.23 80.71
N GLY A 31 12.14 16.78 81.64
CA GLY A 31 12.32 17.00 83.08
C GLY A 31 12.08 18.43 83.59
N GLN A 32 11.69 19.34 82.73
CA GLN A 32 11.47 20.76 83.03
C GLN A 32 10.06 20.98 83.62
N PRO A 33 9.92 21.88 84.65
CA PRO A 33 8.63 22.22 85.21
C PRO A 33 7.76 22.91 84.16
N ILE A 34 6.53 22.47 84.04
CA ILE A 34 5.55 22.95 83.12
C ILE A 34 4.21 23.22 83.80
N THR A 35 3.48 24.21 83.42
CA THR A 35 2.09 24.43 83.87
C THR A 35 1.18 24.14 82.67
N VAL A 36 0.20 23.30 82.83
CA VAL A 36 -0.77 22.95 81.82
C VAL A 36 -1.77 24.11 81.68
N HIS A 37 -1.63 24.93 80.73
CA HIS A 37 -2.62 25.99 80.40
C HIS A 37 -3.72 25.40 79.54
N GLY A 38 -4.97 25.67 79.87
CA GLY A 38 -6.09 25.36 78.96
C GLY A 38 -5.94 26.21 77.71
N GLY A 39 -5.28 25.66 76.71
CA GLY A 39 -5.15 26.34 75.42
C GLY A 39 -6.51 26.44 74.76
N ALA A 40 -6.90 27.65 74.39
CA ALA A 40 -7.94 27.85 73.43
C ALA A 40 -7.56 27.06 72.16
N VAL A 41 -8.49 26.24 71.66
CA VAL A 41 -8.34 25.56 70.38
C VAL A 41 -8.09 26.65 69.36
N ALA A 42 -6.83 26.84 68.97
CA ALA A 42 -6.53 27.68 67.82
C ALA A 42 -7.20 27.02 66.62
N SER A 43 -8.28 27.64 66.19
CA SER A 43 -8.92 27.27 64.93
C SER A 43 -7.84 27.33 63.84
N ALA A 44 -7.44 26.15 63.35
CA ALA A 44 -6.60 26.09 62.17
C ALA A 44 -7.21 26.95 61.07
N PRO A 45 -6.48 27.84 60.39
CA PRO A 45 -7.00 28.56 59.26
C PRO A 45 -7.45 27.52 58.23
N SER A 46 -8.74 27.50 57.92
CA SER A 46 -9.25 26.72 56.81
C SER A 46 -8.60 27.30 55.55
N ALA A 47 -7.55 26.66 55.06
CA ALA A 47 -7.00 26.95 53.75
C ALA A 47 -8.11 26.66 52.75
N SER A 48 -8.73 27.71 52.25
CA SER A 48 -9.65 27.67 51.13
C SER A 48 -8.86 27.17 49.91
N GLY A 49 -8.75 25.83 49.79
CA GLY A 49 -8.01 25.16 48.73
C GLY A 49 -8.72 25.10 47.38
N LYS A 50 -9.53 26.12 47.05
CA LYS A 50 -10.21 26.16 45.74
C LYS A 50 -9.37 26.73 44.57
N SER A 51 -8.26 27.39 44.85
CA SER A 51 -7.39 27.96 43.79
C SER A 51 -6.30 27.01 43.25
N SER A 52 -5.77 26.13 44.12
CA SER A 52 -4.68 25.26 43.69
C SER A 52 -5.10 24.15 42.69
N ALA A 53 -6.28 23.56 42.85
CA ALA A 53 -6.76 22.52 41.95
C ALA A 53 -7.04 23.10 40.53
N MET A 54 -7.59 24.32 40.49
CA MET A 54 -7.90 24.96 39.19
C MET A 54 -6.64 25.45 38.48
N THR A 55 -5.63 25.93 39.20
CA THR A 55 -4.34 26.34 38.61
C THR A 55 -3.55 25.13 38.15
N ILE A 56 -3.56 24.03 38.89
CA ILE A 56 -2.92 22.76 38.45
C ILE A 56 -3.65 22.20 37.21
N ALA A 57 -4.98 22.19 37.18
CA ALA A 57 -5.75 21.74 36.03
C ALA A 57 -5.46 22.58 34.77
N LEU A 58 -5.37 23.91 34.91
CA LEU A 58 -5.02 24.82 33.82
C LEU A 58 -3.57 24.61 33.35
N ALA A 59 -2.63 24.41 34.26
CA ALA A 59 -1.22 24.14 33.93
C ALA A 59 -1.09 22.80 33.18
N VAL A 60 -1.71 21.73 33.68
CA VAL A 60 -1.71 20.39 33.02
C VAL A 60 -2.42 20.47 31.67
N GLY A 61 -3.58 21.14 31.59
CA GLY A 61 -4.29 21.35 30.34
C GLY A 61 -3.46 22.15 29.31
N GLY A 62 -2.75 23.17 29.75
CA GLY A 62 -1.85 23.97 28.92
C GLY A 62 -0.68 23.15 28.38
N VAL A 63 -0.05 22.31 29.22
CA VAL A 63 1.04 21.41 28.81
C VAL A 63 0.54 20.37 27.81
N LEU A 64 -0.61 19.74 28.05
CA LEU A 64 -1.21 18.77 27.13
C LEU A 64 -1.60 19.41 25.79
N LEU A 65 -2.15 20.62 25.82
CA LEU A 65 -2.45 21.37 24.61
C LEU A 65 -1.17 21.71 23.81
N LEU A 66 -0.13 22.12 24.52
CA LEU A 66 1.16 22.44 23.91
C LEU A 66 1.82 21.19 23.30
N LEU A 67 1.77 20.05 23.98
CA LEU A 67 2.21 18.76 23.46
C LEU A 67 1.40 18.36 22.23
N PHE A 68 0.08 18.50 22.27
CA PHE A 68 -0.78 18.21 21.12
C PHE A 68 -0.47 19.14 19.93
N LEU A 69 -0.28 20.44 20.16
CA LEU A 69 0.09 21.39 19.10
C LEU A 69 1.49 21.16 18.56
N CYS A 70 2.45 20.79 19.39
CA CYS A 70 3.84 20.60 18.97
C CYS A 70 4.09 19.21 18.33
N THR A 71 3.37 18.17 18.72
CA THR A 71 3.60 16.80 18.22
C THR A 71 2.39 16.22 17.48
N GLY A 72 1.18 16.40 18.02
CA GLY A 72 -0.04 15.81 17.48
C GLY A 72 -0.47 16.47 16.18
N LEU A 73 -0.53 17.79 16.14
CA LEU A 73 -0.95 18.52 14.95
C LEU A 73 0.02 18.36 13.76
N PRO A 74 1.35 18.50 13.92
CA PRO A 74 2.30 18.21 12.85
C PRO A 74 2.24 16.77 12.40
N ALA A 75 2.12 15.80 13.32
CA ALA A 75 1.98 14.39 12.97
C ALA A 75 0.73 14.14 12.11
N LEU A 76 -0.41 14.75 12.46
CA LEU A 76 -1.65 14.64 11.69
C LEU A 76 -1.49 15.23 10.28
N LEU A 77 -0.81 16.36 10.14
CA LEU A 77 -0.54 16.99 8.84
C LEU A 77 0.45 16.21 7.98
N MET A 78 1.32 15.37 8.59
CA MET A 78 2.26 14.52 7.85
C MET A 78 1.62 13.25 7.30
N LEU A 79 0.45 12.80 7.82
CA LEU A 79 -0.20 11.56 7.36
C LEU A 79 -0.52 11.56 5.85
N PRO A 80 -1.12 12.59 5.25
CA PRO A 80 -1.37 12.59 3.81
C PRO A 80 -0.09 12.60 3.00
N ALA A 81 0.96 13.31 3.43
CA ALA A 81 2.25 13.33 2.75
C ALA A 81 2.93 11.95 2.77
N LEU A 82 2.80 11.20 3.86
CA LEU A 82 3.31 9.82 3.92
C LEU A 82 2.53 8.88 3.02
N GLN A 83 1.22 9.06 2.87
CA GLN A 83 0.40 8.24 1.97
C GLN A 83 0.77 8.49 0.51
N THR A 84 0.91 9.76 0.10
CA THR A 84 1.34 10.10 -1.27
C THR A 84 2.75 9.60 -1.57
N ALA A 85 3.68 9.70 -0.62
CA ALA A 85 5.04 9.18 -0.79
C ALA A 85 5.05 7.64 -0.95
N ARG A 86 4.24 6.92 -0.17
CA ARG A 86 4.10 5.46 -0.30
C ARG A 86 3.52 5.06 -1.65
N GLU A 87 2.51 5.79 -2.12
CA GLU A 87 1.89 5.50 -3.41
C GLU A 87 2.85 5.80 -4.58
N ALA A 88 3.60 6.90 -4.52
CA ALA A 88 4.65 7.17 -5.50
C ALA A 88 5.71 6.06 -5.54
N GLN A 89 6.08 5.50 -4.39
CA GLN A 89 7.00 4.37 -4.32
C GLN A 89 6.40 3.10 -4.94
N ARG A 90 5.12 2.81 -4.71
CA ARG A 90 4.43 1.69 -5.36
C ARG A 90 4.36 1.86 -6.87
N GLY A 91 4.08 3.07 -7.36
CA GLY A 91 4.10 3.37 -8.80
C GLY A 91 5.48 3.12 -9.43
N GLN A 92 6.57 3.48 -8.74
CA GLN A 92 7.92 3.15 -9.21
C GLN A 92 8.17 1.63 -9.24
N MET A 93 7.64 0.88 -8.28
CA MET A 93 7.74 -0.59 -8.29
C MET A 93 6.99 -1.18 -9.48
N CYS A 94 5.78 -0.68 -9.81
CA CYS A 94 5.03 -1.12 -10.98
C CYS A 94 5.77 -0.82 -12.29
N GLN A 95 6.38 0.37 -12.42
CA GLN A 95 7.24 0.67 -13.56
C GLN A 95 8.45 -0.28 -13.65
N ASN A 96 9.07 -0.60 -12.51
CA ASN A 96 10.21 -1.53 -12.49
C ASN A 96 9.78 -2.95 -12.88
N ASN A 97 8.59 -3.40 -12.47
CA ASN A 97 8.02 -4.66 -12.91
C ASN A 97 7.85 -4.70 -14.44
N LEU A 98 7.26 -3.64 -15.01
CA LEU A 98 7.11 -3.53 -16.47
C LEU A 98 8.45 -3.51 -17.18
N ARG A 99 9.49 -2.83 -16.65
CA ARG A 99 10.85 -2.88 -17.23
C ARG A 99 11.45 -4.28 -17.20
N GLN A 100 11.24 -5.05 -16.13
CA GLN A 100 11.68 -6.44 -16.05
C GLN A 100 10.95 -7.30 -17.08
N ILE A 101 9.62 -7.14 -17.24
CA ILE A 101 8.84 -7.80 -18.28
C ILE A 101 9.38 -7.42 -19.66
N GLY A 102 9.66 -6.13 -19.92
CA GLY A 102 10.24 -5.66 -21.17
C GLY A 102 11.59 -6.29 -21.47
N SER A 103 12.49 -6.32 -20.47
CA SER A 103 13.78 -7.00 -20.60
C SER A 103 13.62 -8.48 -20.95
N ALA A 104 12.67 -9.17 -20.31
CA ALA A 104 12.39 -10.58 -20.59
C ALA A 104 11.84 -10.80 -22.01
N LEU A 105 10.94 -9.94 -22.48
CA LEU A 105 10.42 -9.98 -23.85
C LEU A 105 11.50 -9.74 -24.89
N LEU A 106 12.41 -8.78 -24.66
CA LEU A 106 13.54 -8.51 -25.55
C LEU A 106 14.57 -9.65 -25.56
N GLN A 107 14.83 -10.29 -24.42
CA GLN A 107 15.69 -11.46 -24.35
C GLN A 107 15.05 -12.66 -25.07
N TYR A 108 13.76 -12.91 -24.86
CA TYR A 108 13.02 -13.91 -25.61
C TYR A 108 13.13 -13.67 -27.13
N HIS A 109 12.93 -12.39 -27.54
CA HIS A 109 13.05 -12.00 -28.96
C HIS A 109 14.47 -12.23 -29.51
N ALA A 110 15.50 -11.94 -28.72
CA ALA A 110 16.89 -12.16 -29.12
C ALA A 110 17.20 -13.64 -29.36
N ASP A 111 16.64 -14.53 -28.52
CA ASP A 111 16.86 -15.97 -28.60
C ASP A 111 16.00 -16.65 -29.68
N MET A 112 14.73 -16.23 -29.82
CA MET A 112 13.74 -16.87 -30.68
C MET A 112 13.57 -16.18 -32.05
N GLY A 113 14.11 -14.96 -32.21
CA GLY A 113 13.96 -14.15 -33.43
C GLY A 113 12.58 -13.54 -33.62
N CYS A 114 11.70 -13.63 -32.62
CA CYS A 114 10.34 -13.07 -32.62
C CYS A 114 9.87 -12.84 -31.19
N PHE A 115 8.88 -11.95 -31.00
CA PHE A 115 8.17 -11.81 -29.73
C PHE A 115 7.28 -13.03 -29.48
N PRO A 116 7.03 -13.42 -28.20
CA PRO A 116 6.20 -14.55 -27.89
C PRO A 116 4.76 -14.36 -28.44
N PRO A 117 4.07 -15.46 -28.81
CA PRO A 117 2.65 -15.40 -29.06
C PRO A 117 1.89 -15.03 -27.78
N ALA A 118 0.67 -14.49 -27.87
CA ALA A 118 -0.17 -14.22 -26.71
C ALA A 118 -0.42 -15.50 -25.90
N TYR A 119 -0.52 -16.62 -26.62
CA TYR A 119 -0.71 -17.97 -26.06
C TYR A 119 -0.23 -19.04 -27.02
N ILE A 120 0.13 -20.20 -26.47
CA ILE A 120 0.24 -21.43 -27.24
C ILE A 120 -1.16 -22.05 -27.32
N ALA A 121 -1.58 -22.45 -28.51
CA ALA A 121 -2.88 -23.08 -28.77
C ALA A 121 -2.77 -24.59 -28.95
N ASP A 122 -3.87 -25.32 -28.71
CA ASP A 122 -4.03 -26.72 -29.13
C ASP A 122 -4.29 -26.83 -30.64
N ASP A 123 -4.41 -28.07 -31.12
CA ASP A 123 -4.71 -28.39 -32.53
C ASP A 123 -6.06 -27.82 -33.03
N ARG A 124 -6.94 -27.42 -32.10
CA ARG A 124 -8.24 -26.80 -32.38
C ARG A 124 -8.21 -25.28 -32.28
N GLY A 125 -7.03 -24.71 -31.97
CA GLY A 125 -6.82 -23.28 -31.82
C GLY A 125 -7.25 -22.72 -30.45
N GLN A 126 -7.53 -23.60 -29.45
CA GLN A 126 -7.90 -23.17 -28.12
C GLN A 126 -6.64 -22.79 -27.32
N PRO A 127 -6.62 -21.64 -26.59
CA PRO A 127 -5.48 -21.23 -25.80
C PRO A 127 -5.19 -22.20 -24.64
N LEU A 128 -3.94 -22.69 -24.59
CA LEU A 128 -3.47 -23.63 -23.56
C LEU A 128 -2.50 -22.96 -22.56
N HIS A 129 -1.51 -22.19 -23.05
CA HIS A 129 -0.44 -21.63 -22.20
C HIS A 129 -0.23 -20.17 -22.49
N SER A 130 -0.06 -19.37 -21.43
CA SER A 130 0.12 -17.92 -21.50
C SER A 130 1.54 -17.54 -21.93
N TRP A 131 1.70 -16.40 -22.62
CA TRP A 131 2.99 -15.77 -22.88
C TRP A 131 3.82 -15.53 -21.62
N ARG A 132 3.15 -15.33 -20.46
CA ARG A 132 3.82 -15.12 -19.17
C ARG A 132 4.65 -16.30 -18.76
N VAL A 133 4.18 -17.51 -19.04
CA VAL A 133 4.92 -18.75 -18.78
C VAL A 133 6.17 -18.84 -19.67
N LEU A 134 6.06 -18.41 -20.95
CA LEU A 134 7.17 -18.49 -21.90
C LEU A 134 8.36 -17.60 -21.53
N ILE A 135 8.10 -16.48 -20.82
CA ILE A 135 9.16 -15.54 -20.42
C ILE A 135 9.72 -15.80 -19.01
N LEU A 136 9.21 -16.80 -18.27
CA LEU A 136 9.72 -17.13 -16.93
C LEU A 136 11.24 -17.37 -16.85
N PRO A 137 11.87 -18.06 -17.84
CA PRO A 137 13.34 -18.26 -17.83
C PRO A 137 14.12 -16.95 -17.85
N TYR A 138 13.56 -15.89 -18.46
CA TYR A 138 14.16 -14.56 -18.59
C TYR A 138 13.81 -13.61 -17.42
N LEU A 139 13.01 -14.11 -16.47
CA LEU A 139 12.59 -13.41 -15.25
C LEU A 139 13.23 -14.02 -13.99
N ASP A 140 14.33 -14.80 -14.16
CA ASP A 140 14.97 -15.58 -13.09
C ASP A 140 14.02 -16.55 -12.37
N ARG A 141 12.95 -16.99 -13.06
CA ARG A 141 11.96 -17.95 -12.55
C ARG A 141 11.96 -19.26 -13.32
N LYS A 142 13.17 -19.73 -13.61
CA LYS A 142 13.35 -21.04 -14.22
C LYS A 142 12.79 -22.19 -13.36
N ASP A 143 12.75 -22.00 -12.04
CA ASP A 143 12.13 -22.91 -11.09
C ASP A 143 10.66 -23.18 -11.41
N LEU A 144 9.89 -22.15 -11.70
CA LEU A 144 8.48 -22.24 -12.09
C LEU A 144 8.34 -22.80 -13.52
N TYR A 145 9.19 -22.36 -14.44
CA TYR A 145 9.17 -22.87 -15.82
C TYR A 145 9.41 -24.37 -15.88
N ASP A 146 10.40 -24.88 -15.15
CA ASP A 146 10.75 -26.31 -15.09
C ASP A 146 9.66 -27.14 -14.36
N SER A 147 8.87 -26.51 -13.51
CA SER A 147 7.74 -27.14 -12.80
C SER A 147 6.44 -27.13 -13.61
N TYR A 148 6.39 -26.35 -14.69
CA TYR A 148 5.21 -26.21 -15.53
C TYR A 148 5.17 -27.36 -16.56
N ASP A 149 4.02 -28.01 -16.66
CA ASP A 149 3.80 -29.12 -17.61
C ASP A 149 3.10 -28.59 -18.88
N PHE A 150 3.84 -28.57 -19.99
CA PHE A 150 3.31 -28.14 -21.29
C PHE A 150 2.41 -29.18 -21.98
N ASP A 151 2.32 -30.40 -21.45
CA ASP A 151 1.44 -31.45 -21.99
C ASP A 151 -0.01 -31.35 -21.47
N GLU A 152 -0.26 -30.47 -20.50
CA GLU A 152 -1.61 -30.20 -19.99
C GLU A 152 -1.94 -28.69 -20.04
N PRO A 153 -3.24 -28.29 -20.08
CA PRO A 153 -3.59 -26.86 -20.10
C PRO A 153 -3.17 -26.15 -18.81
N TRP A 154 -3.11 -24.81 -18.85
CA TRP A 154 -2.73 -23.97 -17.71
C TRP A 154 -3.51 -24.26 -16.41
N ASN A 155 -4.75 -24.72 -16.53
CA ASN A 155 -5.63 -25.10 -15.43
C ASN A 155 -5.71 -26.61 -15.19
N GLY A 156 -4.80 -27.36 -15.79
CA GLY A 156 -4.65 -28.80 -15.56
C GLY A 156 -4.22 -29.14 -14.12
N PRO A 157 -4.30 -30.40 -13.71
CA PRO A 157 -4.14 -30.79 -12.31
C PRO A 157 -2.75 -30.48 -11.72
N LYS A 158 -1.70 -30.42 -12.53
CA LYS A 158 -0.35 -30.03 -12.07
C LYS A 158 -0.18 -28.51 -12.14
N ASN A 159 -0.50 -27.90 -13.29
CA ASN A 159 -0.27 -26.48 -13.54
C ASN A 159 -1.09 -25.58 -12.61
N ILE A 160 -2.32 -25.95 -12.27
CA ILE A 160 -3.15 -25.16 -11.37
C ILE A 160 -2.55 -25.02 -9.95
N LEU A 161 -1.68 -25.94 -9.54
CA LEU A 161 -0.98 -25.86 -8.27
C LEU A 161 0.05 -24.73 -8.23
N LEU A 162 0.48 -24.23 -9.39
CA LEU A 162 1.38 -23.09 -9.53
C LEU A 162 0.61 -21.74 -9.47
N ALA A 163 -0.70 -21.74 -9.64
CA ALA A 163 -1.51 -20.52 -9.67
C ALA A 163 -1.32 -19.58 -8.46
N PRO A 164 -1.18 -20.07 -7.21
CA PRO A 164 -0.89 -19.20 -6.06
C PRO A 164 0.54 -18.64 -6.03
N LEU A 165 1.46 -19.18 -6.86
CA LEU A 165 2.89 -18.81 -6.88
C LEU A 165 3.17 -17.68 -7.87
N VAL A 166 2.39 -16.61 -7.82
CA VAL A 166 2.53 -15.45 -8.72
C VAL A 166 3.94 -14.87 -8.62
N PRO A 167 4.71 -14.79 -9.72
CA PRO A 167 5.94 -14.03 -9.71
C PRO A 167 5.67 -12.56 -9.34
N PRO A 168 6.42 -11.96 -8.39
CA PRO A 168 6.19 -10.58 -7.96
C PRO A 168 6.19 -9.56 -9.11
N VAL A 169 6.89 -9.86 -10.20
CA VAL A 169 6.95 -9.03 -11.41
C VAL A 169 5.59 -8.91 -12.13
N PHE A 170 4.67 -9.85 -11.92
CA PHE A 170 3.32 -9.80 -12.48
C PHE A 170 2.28 -9.16 -11.56
N ALA A 171 2.69 -8.70 -10.38
CA ALA A 171 1.83 -8.14 -9.35
C ALA A 171 2.15 -6.67 -9.09
N CYS A 172 1.17 -5.77 -9.25
CA CYS A 172 1.31 -4.37 -8.84
C CYS A 172 1.06 -4.27 -7.32
N PRO A 173 1.95 -3.62 -6.53
CA PRO A 173 1.78 -3.48 -5.09
C PRO A 173 0.54 -2.66 -4.67
N SER A 174 -0.05 -1.90 -5.60
CA SER A 174 -1.28 -1.13 -5.39
C SER A 174 -2.53 -1.91 -5.78
N ASP A 175 -2.39 -3.13 -6.33
CA ASP A 175 -3.49 -3.98 -6.73
C ASP A 175 -3.74 -5.06 -5.66
N PRO A 176 -4.85 -5.00 -4.91
CA PRO A 176 -5.15 -5.97 -3.85
C PRO A 176 -5.48 -7.37 -4.40
N ASP A 177 -5.90 -7.48 -5.66
CA ASP A 177 -6.33 -8.75 -6.25
C ASP A 177 -5.15 -9.70 -6.57
N THR A 178 -3.92 -9.19 -6.55
CA THR A 178 -2.72 -10.01 -6.82
C THR A 178 -2.49 -11.12 -5.79
N ILE A 179 -3.06 -11.00 -4.59
CA ILE A 179 -2.98 -12.02 -3.54
C ILE A 179 -3.69 -13.32 -3.97
N ASP A 180 -4.71 -13.21 -4.82
CA ASP A 180 -5.51 -14.35 -5.30
C ASP A 180 -4.94 -15.02 -6.57
N GLY A 181 -3.71 -14.69 -6.96
CA GLY A 181 -3.08 -15.26 -8.14
C GLY A 181 -3.35 -14.49 -9.43
N TYR A 182 -3.91 -13.29 -9.35
CA TYR A 182 -4.21 -12.46 -10.51
C TYR A 182 -3.02 -11.56 -10.89
N THR A 183 -2.88 -11.32 -12.20
CA THR A 183 -1.87 -10.40 -12.73
C THR A 183 -2.43 -9.00 -12.87
N SER A 184 -1.58 -8.00 -12.62
CA SER A 184 -1.89 -6.58 -12.87
C SER A 184 -1.41 -6.10 -14.23
N TYR A 185 -0.81 -6.96 -15.05
CA TYR A 185 -0.22 -6.58 -16.33
C TYR A 185 -0.78 -7.44 -17.44
N VAL A 186 -1.37 -6.79 -18.46
CA VAL A 186 -2.03 -7.44 -19.58
C VAL A 186 -1.37 -7.06 -20.89
N ALA A 187 -1.24 -8.02 -21.79
CA ALA A 187 -0.67 -7.81 -23.12
C ALA A 187 -1.68 -7.13 -24.05
N ALA A 188 -1.17 -6.34 -24.99
CA ALA A 188 -1.95 -5.80 -26.10
C ALA A 188 -2.18 -6.90 -27.13
N VAL A 189 -3.33 -7.59 -27.04
CA VAL A 189 -3.69 -8.73 -27.90
C VAL A 189 -4.63 -8.31 -29.01
N GLY A 190 -4.34 -8.75 -30.24
CA GLY A 190 -5.16 -8.49 -31.43
C GLY A 190 -4.36 -8.63 -32.72
N SER A 191 -5.02 -8.83 -33.85
CA SER A 191 -4.35 -9.09 -35.14
C SER A 191 -3.36 -8.00 -35.57
N ARG A 192 -3.65 -6.74 -35.23
CA ARG A 192 -2.78 -5.56 -35.50
C ARG A 192 -2.02 -5.10 -34.26
N ARG A 193 -1.81 -5.97 -33.28
CA ARG A 193 -1.11 -5.66 -32.01
C ARG A 193 0.15 -6.48 -31.88
N VAL A 194 0.98 -6.18 -30.88
CA VAL A 194 2.24 -6.90 -30.63
C VAL A 194 1.99 -8.39 -30.41
N PHE A 195 0.89 -8.73 -29.76
CA PHE A 195 0.50 -10.12 -29.50
C PHE A 195 -0.71 -10.50 -30.37
N PRO A 196 -0.50 -11.05 -31.60
CA PRO A 196 -1.59 -11.30 -32.54
C PRO A 196 -2.46 -12.52 -32.21
N GLY A 197 -2.18 -13.23 -31.15
CA GLY A 197 -2.88 -14.47 -30.73
C GLY A 197 -1.88 -15.64 -30.62
N ALA A 198 -2.19 -16.76 -31.25
CA ALA A 198 -1.33 -17.97 -31.23
C ALA A 198 -0.06 -17.83 -32.10
N GLN A 199 0.03 -16.82 -32.93
CA GLN A 199 1.18 -16.58 -33.77
C GLN A 199 2.17 -15.62 -33.11
N PRO A 200 3.48 -15.86 -33.19
CA PRO A 200 4.49 -14.91 -32.79
C PRO A 200 4.55 -13.71 -33.74
N ARG A 201 5.08 -12.56 -33.29
CA ARG A 201 5.31 -11.39 -34.12
C ARG A 201 6.80 -11.11 -34.27
N LYS A 202 7.23 -10.80 -35.49
CA LYS A 202 8.59 -10.33 -35.76
C LYS A 202 8.68 -8.82 -35.58
N GLU A 203 9.82 -8.32 -35.15
CA GLU A 203 10.06 -6.89 -35.01
C GLU A 203 9.86 -6.12 -36.33
N SER A 204 10.25 -6.73 -37.47
CA SER A 204 10.06 -6.14 -38.80
C SER A 204 8.60 -5.88 -39.20
N GLU A 205 7.64 -6.46 -38.49
CA GLU A 205 6.20 -6.25 -38.69
C GLU A 205 5.66 -5.08 -37.86
N ILE A 206 6.50 -4.44 -37.02
CA ILE A 206 6.14 -3.30 -36.16
C ILE A 206 6.57 -2.02 -36.89
N THR A 207 5.75 -1.55 -37.81
CA THR A 207 6.11 -0.44 -38.69
C THR A 207 5.91 0.93 -38.04
N ASP A 208 5.10 1.03 -36.99
CA ASP A 208 4.90 2.26 -36.22
C ASP A 208 6.10 2.60 -35.30
N GLY A 209 7.03 1.64 -35.19
CA GLY A 209 8.26 1.77 -34.41
C GLY A 209 8.12 1.22 -32.99
N ALA A 210 9.18 0.59 -32.51
CA ALA A 210 9.21 -0.09 -31.20
C ALA A 210 8.96 0.86 -30.03
N SER A 211 9.39 2.12 -30.12
CA SER A 211 9.18 3.15 -29.11
C SER A 211 7.78 3.79 -29.12
N ASN A 212 6.96 3.49 -30.12
CA ASN A 212 5.62 4.04 -30.28
C ASN A 212 4.53 2.97 -30.10
N THR A 213 4.90 1.71 -29.87
CA THR A 213 3.95 0.61 -29.82
C THR A 213 3.94 -0.04 -28.44
N ILE A 214 2.79 -0.02 -27.78
CA ILE A 214 2.57 -0.63 -26.45
C ILE A 214 2.48 -2.15 -26.61
N ALA A 215 3.28 -2.87 -25.81
CA ALA A 215 3.25 -4.32 -25.71
C ALA A 215 2.41 -4.79 -24.50
N VAL A 216 2.63 -4.20 -23.32
CA VAL A 216 1.97 -4.59 -22.07
C VAL A 216 1.51 -3.33 -21.35
N ILE A 217 0.33 -3.41 -20.72
CA ILE A 217 -0.24 -2.30 -19.99
C ILE A 217 -0.64 -2.74 -18.58
N GLU A 218 -0.49 -1.84 -17.63
CA GLU A 218 -1.02 -2.03 -16.30
C GLU A 218 -2.55 -2.02 -16.33
N HIS A 219 -3.15 -3.02 -15.71
CA HIS A 219 -4.59 -3.14 -15.57
C HIS A 219 -4.93 -3.80 -14.23
N SER A 220 -5.19 -3.01 -13.22
CA SER A 220 -5.63 -3.46 -11.91
C SER A 220 -7.00 -4.11 -12.01
N ALA A 221 -7.29 -5.02 -11.10
CA ALA A 221 -8.53 -5.79 -11.08
C ALA A 221 -8.80 -6.57 -12.39
N SER A 222 -7.74 -7.02 -13.06
CA SER A 222 -7.83 -7.79 -14.31
C SER A 222 -8.64 -9.07 -14.15
N LYS A 223 -8.62 -9.68 -12.97
CA LYS A 223 -9.17 -11.00 -12.65
C LYS A 223 -8.67 -12.08 -13.61
N ILE A 224 -7.45 -11.93 -14.10
CA ILE A 224 -6.76 -12.88 -14.96
C ILE A 224 -5.72 -13.59 -14.11
N ASN A 225 -5.82 -14.93 -13.99
CA ASN A 225 -4.74 -15.68 -13.37
C ASN A 225 -3.47 -15.54 -14.21
N TRP A 226 -2.29 -15.43 -13.55
CA TRP A 226 -1.04 -15.21 -14.27
C TRP A 226 -0.70 -16.36 -15.24
N LEU A 227 -1.21 -17.59 -14.99
CA LEU A 227 -1.08 -18.75 -15.89
C LEU A 227 -2.09 -18.74 -17.05
N GLU A 228 -3.20 -17.98 -16.89
CA GLU A 228 -4.31 -18.01 -17.85
C GLU A 228 -3.88 -17.38 -19.19
N PRO A 229 -4.09 -18.10 -20.33
CA PRO A 229 -3.76 -17.59 -21.66
C PRO A 229 -4.83 -16.62 -22.19
N ARG A 230 -5.22 -15.68 -21.37
CA ARG A 230 -6.16 -14.60 -21.65
C ARG A 230 -5.54 -13.28 -21.30
N ASP A 231 -5.76 -12.27 -22.11
CA ASP A 231 -5.31 -10.91 -21.87
C ASP A 231 -6.44 -9.93 -22.17
N GLY A 232 -6.44 -8.84 -21.41
CA GLY A 232 -7.47 -7.82 -21.45
C GLY A 232 -8.73 -8.17 -20.67
N PRO A 233 -9.45 -7.17 -20.16
CA PRO A 233 -10.75 -7.37 -19.55
C PRO A 233 -11.77 -7.79 -20.63
N PRO A 234 -12.82 -8.57 -20.28
CA PRO A 234 -13.90 -8.86 -21.18
C PRO A 234 -14.49 -7.56 -21.73
N GLY A 235 -14.31 -7.29 -23.02
CA GLY A 235 -14.86 -6.10 -23.71
C GLY A 235 -13.90 -4.97 -24.04
N VAL A 236 -12.65 -4.97 -23.57
CA VAL A 236 -11.67 -3.90 -23.90
C VAL A 236 -10.59 -4.33 -24.89
N LEU A 237 -10.19 -5.59 -24.91
CA LEU A 237 -9.13 -6.09 -25.81
C LEU A 237 -9.61 -7.19 -26.77
N ALA A 238 -10.86 -7.64 -26.68
CA ALA A 238 -11.41 -8.65 -27.56
C ALA A 238 -12.04 -8.02 -28.81
N SER A 239 -11.22 -7.47 -29.69
CA SER A 239 -11.61 -7.24 -31.08
C SER A 239 -10.84 -8.16 -32.02
N SER A 240 -10.81 -9.47 -31.71
CA SER A 240 -10.34 -10.49 -32.64
C SER A 240 -11.49 -11.46 -32.93
N GLY A 241 -12.21 -11.17 -34.02
CA GLY A 241 -12.74 -12.18 -34.93
C GLY A 241 -13.85 -13.15 -34.48
N ALA A 242 -14.60 -12.87 -33.42
CA ALA A 242 -15.88 -13.52 -33.17
C ALA A 242 -16.87 -12.44 -32.70
N ALA A 243 -18.04 -12.37 -33.33
CA ALA A 243 -19.04 -11.35 -33.16
C ALA A 243 -19.34 -11.06 -31.67
N ALA A 244 -18.63 -10.11 -31.10
CA ALA A 244 -18.91 -9.57 -29.78
C ALA A 244 -20.03 -8.56 -29.91
N SER A 245 -21.20 -8.92 -29.39
CA SER A 245 -22.34 -8.03 -29.18
C SER A 245 -21.89 -6.77 -28.46
N SER A 246 -22.06 -5.65 -29.15
CA SER A 246 -21.68 -4.31 -28.73
C SER A 246 -22.59 -3.80 -27.62
N THR A 247 -22.18 -3.97 -26.39
CA THR A 247 -22.56 -3.10 -25.26
C THR A 247 -21.34 -2.82 -24.42
N VAL A 248 -20.41 -2.08 -25.00
CA VAL A 248 -19.30 -1.47 -24.25
C VAL A 248 -19.83 -0.18 -23.67
N THR A 249 -20.11 -0.17 -22.38
CA THR A 249 -20.29 1.06 -21.63
C THR A 249 -19.08 1.95 -21.80
N SER A 250 -19.36 3.19 -22.20
CA SER A 250 -18.43 4.26 -22.48
C SER A 250 -17.25 4.35 -21.51
N GLY A 251 -16.04 4.42 -22.09
CA GLY A 251 -14.92 5.15 -21.53
C GLY A 251 -14.30 4.59 -20.26
N SER A 252 -13.28 3.78 -20.45
CA SER A 252 -12.26 3.72 -19.40
C SER A 252 -10.90 3.53 -20.06
N ALA A 253 -10.03 4.49 -19.83
CA ALA A 253 -8.60 4.29 -19.82
C ALA A 253 -8.26 3.01 -19.02
N PRO A 254 -7.05 2.43 -19.19
CA PRO A 254 -6.63 1.27 -18.40
C PRO A 254 -6.89 1.53 -16.93
N ALA A 255 -7.59 0.61 -16.27
CA ALA A 255 -7.86 0.75 -14.85
C ALA A 255 -6.58 0.52 -14.07
N SER A 256 -6.03 1.56 -13.47
CA SER A 256 -4.91 1.47 -12.54
C SER A 256 -5.36 1.90 -11.14
N ASN A 257 -4.76 1.33 -10.11
CA ASN A 257 -4.94 1.78 -8.73
C ASN A 257 -4.02 2.96 -8.37
N HIS A 258 -3.19 3.40 -9.32
CA HIS A 258 -2.38 4.61 -9.17
C HIS A 258 -3.20 5.86 -9.49
N PRO A 259 -3.13 6.92 -8.66
CA PRO A 259 -3.87 8.15 -8.90
C PRO A 259 -3.49 8.78 -10.24
N HIS A 260 -4.47 9.01 -11.10
CA HIS A 260 -4.38 9.76 -12.35
C HIS A 260 -3.45 9.20 -13.42
N GLN A 261 -2.97 7.97 -13.29
CA GLN A 261 -2.07 7.37 -14.28
C GLN A 261 -2.13 5.85 -14.26
N SER A 262 -1.81 5.25 -15.41
CA SER A 262 -1.46 3.85 -15.56
C SER A 262 -0.10 3.74 -16.23
N HIS A 263 0.57 2.59 -16.10
CA HIS A 263 1.87 2.41 -16.71
C HIS A 263 1.76 1.47 -17.91
N ALA A 264 2.48 1.80 -18.98
CA ALA A 264 2.55 0.99 -20.18
C ALA A 264 4.01 0.70 -20.57
N LEU A 265 4.26 -0.53 -20.96
CA LEU A 265 5.51 -0.99 -21.52
C LEU A 265 5.43 -0.92 -23.04
N PHE A 266 6.39 -0.26 -23.66
CA PHE A 266 6.59 -0.21 -25.08
C PHE A 266 7.53 -1.34 -25.53
N ILE A 267 7.48 -1.67 -26.83
CA ILE A 267 8.19 -2.84 -27.35
C ILE A 267 9.72 -2.67 -27.29
N ASP A 268 10.22 -1.44 -27.26
CA ASP A 268 11.64 -1.13 -27.08
C ASP A 268 12.13 -1.30 -25.64
N GLY A 269 11.25 -1.70 -24.71
CA GLY A 269 11.51 -1.85 -23.28
C GLY A 269 11.34 -0.58 -22.45
N SER A 270 11.01 0.56 -23.07
CA SER A 270 10.68 1.79 -22.36
C SER A 270 9.33 1.68 -21.64
N VAL A 271 9.21 2.36 -20.50
CA VAL A 271 7.97 2.39 -19.71
C VAL A 271 7.54 3.82 -19.50
N HIS A 272 6.33 4.13 -19.89
CA HIS A 272 5.73 5.45 -19.78
C HIS A 272 4.48 5.42 -18.90
N SER A 273 4.21 6.54 -18.23
CA SER A 273 2.97 6.76 -17.50
C SER A 273 1.94 7.36 -18.44
N LEU A 274 0.82 6.69 -18.60
CA LEU A 274 -0.30 7.17 -19.40
C LEU A 274 -1.31 7.86 -18.48
N PRO A 275 -1.76 9.07 -18.81
CA PRO A 275 -2.78 9.76 -18.02
C PRO A 275 -4.13 9.05 -18.13
N ASP A 276 -4.93 9.10 -17.06
CA ASP A 276 -6.26 8.48 -16.98
C ASP A 276 -7.31 9.09 -17.96
N HIS A 277 -7.03 10.30 -18.45
CA HIS A 277 -7.86 10.99 -19.43
C HIS A 277 -7.44 10.73 -20.89
N LEU A 278 -6.51 9.77 -21.13
CA LEU A 278 -6.13 9.41 -22.50
C LEU A 278 -7.35 8.86 -23.24
N GLU A 279 -7.66 9.45 -24.40
CA GLU A 279 -8.81 9.04 -25.18
C GLU A 279 -8.60 7.63 -25.77
N ARG A 280 -9.70 6.87 -25.86
CA ARG A 280 -9.63 5.49 -26.34
C ARG A 280 -8.96 5.32 -27.68
N HIS A 281 -9.23 6.25 -28.61
CA HIS A 281 -8.62 6.18 -29.94
C HIS A 281 -7.10 6.41 -29.90
N GLN A 282 -6.60 7.25 -28.98
CA GLN A 282 -5.16 7.46 -28.77
C GLN A 282 -4.50 6.20 -28.18
N LEU A 283 -5.15 5.58 -27.21
CA LEU A 283 -4.67 4.32 -26.64
C LEU A 283 -4.67 3.21 -27.70
N ASP A 284 -5.74 3.10 -28.50
CA ASP A 284 -5.81 2.12 -29.57
C ASP A 284 -4.72 2.34 -30.62
N ALA A 285 -4.44 3.58 -31.00
CA ALA A 285 -3.36 3.96 -31.91
C ALA A 285 -1.98 3.55 -31.35
N LEU A 286 -1.70 3.82 -30.07
CA LEU A 286 -0.46 3.40 -29.41
C LEU A 286 -0.30 1.87 -29.28
N MET A 287 -1.37 1.10 -29.43
CA MET A 287 -1.32 -0.36 -29.36
C MET A 287 -1.24 -1.04 -30.74
N THR A 288 -1.44 -0.32 -31.86
CA THR A 288 -1.29 -0.88 -33.20
C THR A 288 0.18 -0.95 -33.62
N VAL A 289 0.51 -1.90 -34.48
CA VAL A 289 1.88 -2.11 -34.99
C VAL A 289 2.09 -1.47 -36.38
N ASP A 290 0.99 -1.08 -37.06
CA ASP A 290 0.95 -0.68 -38.44
C ASP A 290 -0.14 0.38 -38.72
N GLY A 291 -0.51 1.17 -37.72
CA GLY A 291 -1.54 2.23 -37.84
C GLY A 291 -1.05 3.47 -38.54
N GLY A 292 0.22 3.80 -38.36
CA GLY A 292 0.85 5.01 -38.90
C GLY A 292 0.45 6.30 -38.19
N GLU A 293 -0.28 6.19 -37.07
CA GLU A 293 -0.68 7.35 -36.28
C GLU A 293 0.47 7.80 -35.35
N LEU A 294 0.84 9.07 -35.45
CA LEU A 294 1.78 9.68 -34.50
C LEU A 294 0.99 10.24 -33.31
N VAL A 295 0.91 9.47 -32.24
CA VAL A 295 0.35 9.93 -30.97
C VAL A 295 1.51 10.43 -30.09
N PRO A 296 1.49 11.68 -29.63
CA PRO A 296 2.48 12.16 -28.68
C PRO A 296 2.43 11.31 -27.40
N ILE A 297 3.54 10.70 -27.06
CA ILE A 297 3.69 9.98 -25.77
C ILE A 297 3.86 11.05 -24.69
N PRO A 298 3.01 11.07 -23.64
CA PRO A 298 3.06 12.10 -22.62
C PRO A 298 4.30 12.03 -21.74
#